data_d62c45a4800d0a35b10502388bd4fa40
#
_entry.id   d62c45a4800d0a35b10502388bd4fa40
#
_cell.length_a   1.000
_cell.length_b   1.000
_cell.length_c   1.000
_cell.angle_alpha   90.00
_cell.angle_beta   90.00
_cell.angle_gamma   90.00
#
_symmetry.space_group_name_H-M   'P 1'
#
loop_
_entity.id
_entity.type
_entity.pdbx_description
1 polymer ?
#
loop_
_entity_poly.entity_id
_entity_poly.type
_entity_poly.pdbx_seq_one_letter_code
_entity_poly.pdbx_strand_id
1 'polypeptide(L)'
;MTGTFAAVFCLAFILFNLFSLALLGWRCRLRKEPLASRLLKTGLAEPTPPVSIVRPVCGLETFSELTLRSTFELDYPDYEVLFCVQKKNDPIIPLLEKLVAGQPKGRGRILIGDDPISPNPKLNNCFKGWQAARHQFIVLADSNVLAPKDYLQQMLVSFTPTVGLVCSPPLGVMPQGMLARLECTFLNSFQARWQFCADAVGSGFAQGKSMMWRREIVEAAGGIATLASEIAEDAAATKLVRAAGMTVKLVDRPFGQPLGPRTLRAIYQRQTRWARLRRASFPSMYVPEIFAGILLPSLAGAYAARDFGFEPWTVVALVVAAFVIPEVIANRLLRWPSSLWSPLGYIFRDLLFAVIWIDGWLGDDFVWLGNSMTVREASEETVDAA
;
A
#
# COMPACT_ATOMS: atom_id res chain seq x y z
N MET A 1 40.54 -7.20 -11.48
CA MET A 1 39.93 -6.55 -10.28
C MET A 1 38.49 -6.04 -10.53
N THR A 2 38.22 -5.39 -11.65
CA THR A 2 36.89 -4.84 -11.98
C THR A 2 35.81 -5.92 -12.16
N GLY A 3 36.12 -7.04 -12.86
CA GLY A 3 35.20 -8.14 -13.04
C GLY A 3 34.86 -8.88 -11.77
N THR A 4 35.81 -9.04 -10.84
CA THR A 4 35.55 -9.63 -9.51
C THR A 4 34.60 -8.77 -8.70
N PHE A 5 34.78 -7.44 -8.71
CA PHE A 5 33.85 -6.53 -8.03
C PHE A 5 32.43 -6.62 -8.61
N ALA A 6 32.31 -6.63 -9.95
CA ALA A 6 31.01 -6.76 -10.62
C ALA A 6 30.34 -8.12 -10.33
N ALA A 7 31.09 -9.21 -10.24
CA ALA A 7 30.57 -10.52 -9.86
C ALA A 7 30.07 -10.53 -8.41
N VAL A 8 30.84 -9.97 -7.48
CA VAL A 8 30.45 -9.85 -6.07
C VAL A 8 29.18 -9.00 -5.93
N PHE A 9 29.10 -7.87 -6.64
CA PHE A 9 27.90 -7.03 -6.68
C PHE A 9 26.68 -7.83 -7.19
N CYS A 10 26.81 -8.51 -8.33
CA CYS A 10 25.73 -9.31 -8.90
C CYS A 10 25.24 -10.37 -7.91
N LEU A 11 26.15 -11.15 -7.31
CA LEU A 11 25.83 -12.19 -6.32
C LEU A 11 25.19 -11.61 -5.08
N ALA A 12 25.67 -10.48 -4.56
CA ALA A 12 25.11 -9.82 -3.38
C ALA A 12 23.63 -9.44 -3.61
N PHE A 13 23.28 -8.90 -4.78
CA PHE A 13 21.91 -8.54 -5.09
C PHE A 13 20.99 -9.74 -5.39
N ILE A 14 21.52 -10.82 -5.96
CA ILE A 14 20.80 -12.10 -6.05
C ILE A 14 20.47 -12.61 -4.64
N LEU A 15 21.44 -12.64 -3.73
CA LEU A 15 21.25 -13.10 -2.35
C LEU A 15 20.28 -12.19 -1.59
N PHE A 16 20.35 -10.87 -1.78
CA PHE A 16 19.42 -9.91 -1.21
C PHE A 16 17.99 -10.13 -1.71
N ASN A 17 17.81 -10.38 -3.01
CA ASN A 17 16.51 -10.74 -3.59
C ASN A 17 15.95 -12.02 -2.95
N LEU A 18 16.76 -13.09 -2.86
CA LEU A 18 16.35 -14.35 -2.24
C LEU A 18 16.02 -14.19 -0.76
N PHE A 19 16.84 -13.45 -0.01
CA PHE A 19 16.59 -13.12 1.39
C PHE A 19 15.27 -12.39 1.59
N SER A 20 14.98 -11.36 0.77
CA SER A 20 13.73 -10.61 0.89
C SER A 20 12.49 -11.46 0.57
N LEU A 21 12.59 -12.42 -0.37
CA LEU A 21 11.51 -13.37 -0.66
C LEU A 21 11.31 -14.38 0.47
N ALA A 22 12.40 -14.86 1.08
CA ALA A 22 12.33 -15.72 2.26
C ALA A 22 11.72 -14.99 3.46
N LEU A 23 12.10 -13.72 3.67
CA LEU A 23 11.55 -12.86 4.72
C LEU A 23 10.07 -12.59 4.52
N LEU A 24 9.65 -12.30 3.27
CA LEU A 24 8.23 -12.20 2.90
C LEU A 24 7.47 -13.47 3.23
N GLY A 25 7.98 -14.63 2.80
CA GLY A 25 7.36 -15.94 3.08
C GLY A 25 7.24 -16.23 4.59
N TRP A 26 8.27 -15.88 5.35
CA TRP A 26 8.25 -16.00 6.81
C TRP A 26 7.22 -15.05 7.44
N ARG A 27 7.16 -13.80 7.01
CA ARG A 27 6.24 -12.79 7.56
C ARG A 27 4.77 -13.08 7.22
N CYS A 28 4.49 -13.54 5.99
CA CYS A 28 3.15 -13.85 5.51
C CYS A 28 2.72 -15.31 5.74
N ARG A 29 3.52 -16.09 6.47
CA ARG A 29 3.17 -17.49 6.77
C ARG A 29 1.82 -17.57 7.48
N LEU A 30 1.05 -18.61 7.13
CA LEU A 30 -0.23 -18.88 7.77
C LEU A 30 -0.04 -19.15 9.26
N ARG A 31 -0.71 -18.39 10.10
CA ARG A 31 -0.80 -18.67 11.52
C ARG A 31 -1.72 -19.87 11.75
N LYS A 32 -1.29 -20.86 12.50
CA LYS A 32 -2.11 -22.05 12.83
C LYS A 32 -3.17 -21.73 13.89
N GLU A 33 -2.91 -20.73 14.73
CA GLU A 33 -3.81 -20.31 15.79
C GLU A 33 -5.03 -19.57 15.20
N PRO A 34 -6.27 -19.93 15.62
CA PRO A 34 -7.49 -19.27 15.18
C PRO A 34 -7.46 -17.76 15.48
N LEU A 35 -8.06 -16.96 14.60
CA LEU A 35 -8.09 -15.50 14.73
C LEU A 35 -8.76 -15.05 16.03
N ALA A 36 -9.87 -15.69 16.42
CA ALA A 36 -10.56 -15.42 17.66
C ALA A 36 -9.67 -15.62 18.92
N SER A 37 -8.88 -16.70 18.96
CA SER A 37 -7.94 -16.94 20.05
C SER A 37 -6.83 -15.88 20.11
N ARG A 38 -6.37 -15.41 18.95
CA ARG A 38 -5.35 -14.36 18.86
C ARG A 38 -5.89 -12.99 19.30
N LEU A 39 -7.15 -12.69 19.01
CA LEU A 39 -7.81 -11.45 19.46
C LEU A 39 -7.83 -11.36 21.01
N LEU A 40 -8.06 -12.46 21.71
CA LEU A 40 -8.00 -12.50 23.18
C LEU A 40 -6.63 -12.17 23.76
N LYS A 41 -5.56 -12.28 22.95
CA LYS A 41 -4.16 -12.04 23.36
C LYS A 41 -3.65 -10.64 23.00
N THR A 42 -4.46 -9.80 22.38
CA THR A 42 -4.05 -8.44 21.94
C THR A 42 -3.83 -7.47 23.09
N GLY A 43 -4.38 -7.73 24.25
CA GLY A 43 -4.42 -6.80 25.38
C GLY A 43 -5.42 -5.65 25.21
N LEU A 44 -6.30 -5.73 24.21
CA LEU A 44 -7.42 -4.80 24.07
C LEU A 44 -8.44 -5.04 25.20
N ALA A 45 -9.11 -3.99 25.66
CA ALA A 45 -10.13 -4.07 26.72
C ALA A 45 -11.28 -5.03 26.32
N GLU A 46 -11.61 -5.05 25.03
CA GLU A 46 -12.60 -5.94 24.45
C GLU A 46 -11.98 -6.65 23.22
N PRO A 47 -12.27 -7.95 22.99
CA PRO A 47 -11.77 -8.67 21.82
C PRO A 47 -12.30 -8.13 20.49
N THR A 48 -13.50 -7.56 20.52
CA THR A 48 -14.21 -6.99 19.36
C THR A 48 -14.74 -5.60 19.67
N PRO A 49 -13.85 -4.59 19.89
CA PRO A 49 -14.30 -3.23 20.19
C PRO A 49 -15.06 -2.63 19.00
N PRO A 50 -16.03 -1.73 19.23
CA PRO A 50 -16.76 -1.07 18.15
C PRO A 50 -15.83 -0.29 17.21
N VAL A 51 -16.11 -0.30 15.90
CA VAL A 51 -15.24 0.29 14.87
C VAL A 51 -16.01 1.21 13.93
N SER A 52 -15.46 2.38 13.62
CA SER A 52 -15.94 3.25 12.54
C SER A 52 -15.07 3.07 11.29
N ILE A 53 -15.68 2.78 10.13
CA ILE A 53 -15.01 2.66 8.85
C ILE A 53 -15.31 3.90 8.02
N VAL A 54 -14.32 4.74 7.81
CA VAL A 54 -14.39 5.94 6.98
C VAL A 54 -13.89 5.61 5.58
N ARG A 55 -14.73 5.77 4.57
CA ARG A 55 -14.42 5.51 3.18
C ARG A 55 -14.58 6.78 2.34
N PRO A 56 -13.48 7.46 1.99
CA PRO A 56 -13.51 8.53 1.00
C PRO A 56 -13.83 7.94 -0.37
N VAL A 57 -14.83 8.50 -1.05
CA VAL A 57 -15.32 8.01 -2.34
C VAL A 57 -15.40 9.17 -3.33
N CYS A 58 -14.96 8.93 -4.57
CA CYS A 58 -15.04 9.89 -5.66
C CYS A 58 -15.23 9.14 -6.98
N GLY A 59 -16.34 9.40 -7.66
CA GLY A 59 -16.68 8.80 -8.96
C GLY A 59 -16.97 7.30 -8.90
N LEU A 60 -17.34 6.75 -10.04
CA LEU A 60 -17.60 5.32 -10.23
C LEU A 60 -16.39 4.64 -10.88
N GLU A 61 -15.90 3.58 -10.27
CA GLU A 61 -14.90 2.66 -10.82
C GLU A 61 -15.53 1.31 -11.16
N THR A 62 -14.86 0.49 -11.99
CA THR A 62 -15.35 -0.80 -12.47
C THR A 62 -15.87 -1.72 -11.34
N PHE A 63 -15.25 -1.68 -10.16
CA PHE A 63 -15.59 -2.54 -9.04
C PHE A 63 -16.17 -1.79 -7.83
N SER A 64 -16.66 -0.54 -8.01
CA SER A 64 -17.19 0.26 -6.90
C SER A 64 -18.29 -0.47 -6.13
N GLU A 65 -19.27 -1.08 -6.81
CA GLU A 65 -20.34 -1.82 -6.13
C GLU A 65 -19.80 -2.99 -5.30
N LEU A 66 -18.88 -3.77 -5.86
CA LEU A 66 -18.28 -4.92 -5.17
C LEU A 66 -17.50 -4.48 -3.92
N THR A 67 -16.62 -3.49 -4.07
CA THR A 67 -15.74 -3.06 -2.98
C THR A 67 -16.47 -2.30 -1.87
N LEU A 68 -17.47 -1.49 -2.22
CA LEU A 68 -18.25 -0.74 -1.23
C LEU A 68 -19.26 -1.66 -0.50
N ARG A 69 -19.89 -2.59 -1.22
CA ARG A 69 -20.79 -3.61 -0.64
C ARG A 69 -20.05 -4.51 0.34
N SER A 70 -18.82 -4.94 0.03
CA SER A 70 -18.04 -5.83 0.89
C SER A 70 -17.85 -5.28 2.31
N THR A 71 -17.91 -3.96 2.51
CA THR A 71 -17.82 -3.33 3.82
C THR A 71 -19.06 -3.58 4.69
N PHE A 72 -20.19 -3.92 4.10
CA PHE A 72 -21.42 -4.29 4.84
C PHE A 72 -21.56 -5.80 5.05
N GLU A 73 -20.67 -6.60 4.49
CA GLU A 73 -20.67 -8.06 4.56
C GLU A 73 -19.68 -8.60 5.61
N LEU A 74 -19.21 -7.74 6.52
CA LEU A 74 -18.24 -8.11 7.54
C LEU A 74 -18.90 -8.95 8.63
N ASP A 75 -18.21 -10.02 9.04
CA ASP A 75 -18.56 -10.84 10.19
C ASP A 75 -18.05 -10.16 11.48
N TYR A 76 -18.66 -9.01 11.85
CA TYR A 76 -18.25 -8.22 12.98
C TYR A 76 -19.48 -7.63 13.71
N PRO A 77 -19.54 -7.70 15.05
CA PRO A 77 -20.78 -7.40 15.79
C PRO A 77 -21.18 -5.93 15.70
N ASP A 78 -20.27 -5.02 16.01
CA ASP A 78 -20.57 -3.59 16.07
C ASP A 78 -19.58 -2.74 15.28
N TYR A 79 -20.08 -2.16 14.18
CA TYR A 79 -19.33 -1.21 13.35
C TYR A 79 -20.29 -0.29 12.58
N GLU A 80 -19.77 0.84 12.17
CA GLU A 80 -20.45 1.75 11.23
C GLU A 80 -19.59 2.03 10.00
N VAL A 81 -20.24 2.40 8.91
CA VAL A 81 -19.60 2.77 7.64
C VAL A 81 -19.97 4.20 7.29
N LEU A 82 -18.98 5.05 7.11
CA LEU A 82 -19.10 6.45 6.76
C LEU A 82 -18.55 6.66 5.36
N PHE A 83 -19.42 6.78 4.36
CA PHE A 83 -19.02 7.15 3.01
C PHE A 83 -18.89 8.68 2.95
N CYS A 84 -17.69 9.14 2.58
CA CYS A 84 -17.39 10.57 2.51
C CYS A 84 -17.24 10.98 1.05
N VAL A 85 -18.09 11.88 0.57
CA VAL A 85 -18.15 12.36 -0.82
C VAL A 85 -18.02 13.87 -0.83
N GLN A 86 -17.17 14.41 -1.69
CA GLN A 86 -16.94 15.84 -1.78
C GLN A 86 -18.12 16.60 -2.41
N LYS A 87 -18.66 16.11 -3.53
CA LYS A 87 -19.64 16.81 -4.35
C LYS A 87 -21.01 16.16 -4.28
N LYS A 88 -22.08 16.97 -4.15
CA LYS A 88 -23.47 16.52 -4.15
C LYS A 88 -23.93 15.85 -5.44
N ASN A 89 -23.27 16.14 -6.55
CA ASN A 89 -23.57 15.58 -7.87
C ASN A 89 -22.59 14.48 -8.30
N ASP A 90 -21.85 13.89 -7.37
CA ASP A 90 -20.96 12.77 -7.67
C ASP A 90 -21.77 11.56 -8.17
N PRO A 91 -21.40 10.95 -9.30
CA PRO A 91 -22.13 9.82 -9.89
C PRO A 91 -22.16 8.57 -9.00
N ILE A 92 -21.37 8.52 -7.92
CA ILE A 92 -21.36 7.41 -6.96
C ILE A 92 -22.58 7.45 -6.01
N ILE A 93 -23.19 8.61 -5.77
CA ILE A 93 -24.21 8.82 -4.73
C ILE A 93 -25.39 7.84 -4.84
N PRO A 94 -26.01 7.62 -6.02
CA PRO A 94 -27.13 6.68 -6.13
C PRO A 94 -26.77 5.26 -5.70
N LEU A 95 -25.53 4.83 -5.97
CA LEU A 95 -25.03 3.54 -5.51
C LEU A 95 -24.89 3.49 -3.99
N LEU A 96 -24.33 4.54 -3.39
CA LEU A 96 -24.18 4.62 -1.94
C LEU A 96 -25.53 4.62 -1.24
N GLU A 97 -26.51 5.38 -1.74
CA GLU A 97 -27.89 5.40 -1.20
C GLU A 97 -28.53 4.01 -1.24
N LYS A 98 -28.42 3.30 -2.38
CA LYS A 98 -28.87 1.91 -2.51
C LYS A 98 -28.22 0.97 -1.49
N LEU A 99 -26.91 1.08 -1.30
CA LEU A 99 -26.16 0.23 -0.36
C LEU A 99 -26.54 0.51 1.09
N VAL A 100 -26.68 1.79 1.46
CA VAL A 100 -27.03 2.20 2.82
C VAL A 100 -28.49 1.88 3.15
N ALA A 101 -29.43 2.08 2.22
CA ALA A 101 -30.85 1.76 2.42
C ALA A 101 -31.09 0.27 2.73
N GLY A 102 -30.22 -0.62 2.27
CA GLY A 102 -30.29 -2.05 2.56
C GLY A 102 -29.73 -2.45 3.93
N GLN A 103 -29.28 -1.50 4.76
CA GLN A 103 -28.63 -1.78 6.04
C GLN A 103 -29.50 -1.44 7.25
N PRO A 104 -29.25 -2.05 8.42
CA PRO A 104 -29.87 -1.64 9.67
C PRO A 104 -29.61 -0.15 9.95
N LYS A 105 -30.57 0.52 10.58
CA LYS A 105 -30.47 1.95 10.91
C LYS A 105 -29.21 2.26 11.70
N GLY A 106 -28.42 3.21 11.19
CA GLY A 106 -27.18 3.65 11.82
C GLY A 106 -25.94 2.87 11.41
N ARG A 107 -26.05 1.76 10.65
CA ARG A 107 -24.91 0.98 10.14
C ARG A 107 -24.16 1.72 9.02
N GLY A 108 -24.83 2.46 8.17
CA GLY A 108 -24.26 3.22 7.07
C GLY A 108 -24.72 4.67 7.07
N ARG A 109 -23.84 5.62 6.75
CA ARG A 109 -24.13 7.04 6.55
C ARG A 109 -23.36 7.57 5.36
N ILE A 110 -23.95 8.54 4.64
CA ILE A 110 -23.31 9.27 3.55
C ILE A 110 -23.08 10.70 4.04
N LEU A 111 -21.83 11.15 4.02
CA LEU A 111 -21.42 12.48 4.44
C LEU A 111 -20.96 13.23 3.18
N ILE A 112 -21.66 14.30 2.82
CA ILE A 112 -21.39 15.10 1.62
C ILE A 112 -20.90 16.47 2.05
N GLY A 113 -19.80 16.94 1.45
CA GLY A 113 -19.25 18.26 1.69
C GLY A 113 -17.77 18.31 1.33
N ASP A 114 -17.23 19.50 1.26
CA ASP A 114 -15.80 19.75 1.04
C ASP A 114 -15.21 20.38 2.31
N ASP A 115 -14.15 19.77 2.82
CA ASP A 115 -13.41 20.23 4.01
C ASP A 115 -11.94 20.42 3.59
N PRO A 116 -11.57 21.55 2.99
CA PRO A 116 -10.24 21.77 2.39
C PRO A 116 -9.17 22.03 3.47
N ILE A 117 -8.79 20.97 4.21
CA ILE A 117 -7.73 21.05 5.24
C ILE A 117 -6.32 20.83 4.68
N SER A 118 -6.23 20.37 3.43
CA SER A 118 -4.94 20.05 2.78
C SER A 118 -5.06 20.07 1.26
N PRO A 119 -3.94 20.08 0.52
CA PRO A 119 -3.94 19.81 -0.92
C PRO A 119 -4.42 18.40 -1.28
N ASN A 120 -4.41 17.44 -0.35
CA ASN A 120 -4.83 16.06 -0.56
C ASN A 120 -6.36 15.90 -0.49
N PRO A 121 -7.07 15.72 -1.63
CA PRO A 121 -8.53 15.62 -1.63
C PRO A 121 -9.06 14.38 -0.90
N LYS A 122 -8.25 13.33 -0.78
CA LYS A 122 -8.61 12.14 0.00
C LYS A 122 -8.64 12.45 1.50
N LEU A 123 -7.61 13.14 2.01
CA LEU A 123 -7.55 13.52 3.42
C LEU A 123 -8.70 14.48 3.76
N ASN A 124 -9.02 15.44 2.88
CA ASN A 124 -10.15 16.34 3.02
C ASN A 124 -11.48 15.57 3.18
N ASN A 125 -11.68 14.54 2.36
CA ASN A 125 -12.84 13.66 2.49
C ASN A 125 -12.81 12.81 3.78
N CYS A 126 -11.64 12.37 4.22
CA CYS A 126 -11.50 11.62 5.48
C CYS A 126 -11.81 12.48 6.71
N PHE A 127 -11.56 13.80 6.66
CA PHE A 127 -11.74 14.71 7.79
C PHE A 127 -13.17 14.67 8.33
N LYS A 128 -14.19 14.88 7.48
CA LYS A 128 -15.59 14.81 7.92
C LYS A 128 -16.01 13.45 8.48
N GLY A 129 -15.46 12.38 7.89
CA GLY A 129 -15.70 11.02 8.37
C GLY A 129 -15.10 10.77 9.74
N TRP A 130 -13.87 11.26 9.96
CA TRP A 130 -13.19 11.19 11.25
C TRP A 130 -13.98 11.93 12.34
N GLN A 131 -14.42 13.15 12.05
CA GLN A 131 -15.23 13.95 13.00
C GLN A 131 -16.57 13.29 13.32
N ALA A 132 -17.22 12.68 12.33
CA ALA A 132 -18.51 12.02 12.49
C ALA A 132 -18.41 10.59 13.07
N ALA A 133 -17.22 10.01 13.14
CA ALA A 133 -16.98 8.67 13.68
C ALA A 133 -17.31 8.60 15.16
N ARG A 134 -18.02 7.55 15.57
CA ARG A 134 -18.50 7.38 16.95
C ARG A 134 -17.57 6.55 17.83
N HIS A 135 -16.69 5.75 17.21
CA HIS A 135 -15.92 4.73 17.92
C HIS A 135 -14.45 5.11 18.10
N GLN A 136 -13.78 4.46 19.04
CA GLN A 136 -12.36 4.68 19.34
C GLN A 136 -11.43 4.06 18.30
N PHE A 137 -11.88 2.96 17.67
CA PHE A 137 -11.15 2.40 16.52
C PHE A 137 -11.72 2.95 15.22
N ILE A 138 -10.88 3.60 14.43
CA ILE A 138 -11.28 4.22 13.17
C ILE A 138 -10.42 3.64 12.05
N VAL A 139 -11.07 3.14 11.00
CA VAL A 139 -10.40 2.69 9.78
C VAL A 139 -10.60 3.73 8.70
N LEU A 140 -9.50 4.27 8.16
CA LEU A 140 -9.51 5.00 6.90
C LEU A 140 -9.26 3.98 5.77
N ALA A 141 -10.25 3.74 4.92
CA ALA A 141 -10.17 2.72 3.87
C ALA A 141 -10.51 3.30 2.49
N ASP A 142 -9.62 3.13 1.50
CA ASP A 142 -9.89 3.55 0.12
C ASP A 142 -11.16 2.86 -0.45
N SER A 143 -11.86 3.54 -1.36
CA SER A 143 -13.06 3.03 -2.04
C SER A 143 -12.84 1.73 -2.81
N ASN A 144 -11.61 1.45 -3.25
CA ASN A 144 -11.24 0.29 -4.05
C ASN A 144 -10.65 -0.89 -3.25
N VAL A 145 -10.76 -0.87 -1.93
CA VAL A 145 -10.39 -2.01 -1.09
C VAL A 145 -11.55 -3.00 -1.02
N LEU A 146 -11.29 -4.25 -1.36
CA LEU A 146 -12.21 -5.37 -1.16
C LEU A 146 -12.00 -5.94 0.24
N ALA A 147 -12.94 -5.66 1.14
CA ALA A 147 -12.89 -6.09 2.53
C ALA A 147 -13.31 -7.57 2.65
N PRO A 148 -12.46 -8.48 3.16
CA PRO A 148 -12.88 -9.83 3.49
C PRO A 148 -13.81 -9.82 4.71
N LYS A 149 -14.57 -10.90 4.93
CA LYS A 149 -15.53 -10.98 6.04
C LYS A 149 -14.89 -10.74 7.42
N ASP A 150 -13.65 -11.15 7.61
CA ASP A 150 -12.85 -11.00 8.83
C ASP A 150 -11.91 -9.77 8.80
N TYR A 151 -12.23 -8.76 7.98
CA TYR A 151 -11.43 -7.56 7.74
C TYR A 151 -10.99 -6.86 9.04
N LEU A 152 -11.95 -6.56 9.92
CA LEU A 152 -11.69 -5.83 11.17
C LEU A 152 -10.88 -6.69 12.15
N GLN A 153 -11.21 -7.98 12.25
CA GLN A 153 -10.48 -8.91 13.13
C GLN A 153 -9.02 -9.05 12.68
N GLN A 154 -8.74 -9.11 11.37
CA GLN A 154 -7.38 -9.17 10.84
C GLN A 154 -6.57 -7.91 11.17
N MET A 155 -7.21 -6.75 11.23
CA MET A 155 -6.53 -5.51 11.65
C MET A 155 -6.34 -5.49 13.17
N LEU A 156 -7.37 -5.77 13.95
CA LEU A 156 -7.33 -5.72 15.42
C LEU A 156 -6.31 -6.68 16.01
N VAL A 157 -6.17 -7.88 15.46
CA VAL A 157 -5.22 -8.89 15.97
C VAL A 157 -3.74 -8.46 15.86
N SER A 158 -3.46 -7.42 15.09
CA SER A 158 -2.11 -6.84 14.93
C SER A 158 -1.81 -5.72 15.93
N PHE A 159 -2.81 -5.26 16.71
CA PHE A 159 -2.56 -4.29 17.77
C PHE A 159 -1.87 -4.94 18.97
N THR A 160 -0.89 -4.21 19.49
CA THR A 160 -0.24 -4.43 20.79
C THR A 160 -0.13 -3.07 21.49
N PRO A 161 0.29 -3.00 22.76
CA PRO A 161 0.49 -1.71 23.45
C PRO A 161 1.44 -0.74 22.70
N THR A 162 2.38 -1.26 21.91
CA THR A 162 3.37 -0.46 21.17
C THR A 162 2.96 -0.14 19.74
N VAL A 163 1.81 -0.63 19.27
CA VAL A 163 1.32 -0.41 17.90
C VAL A 163 0.32 0.74 17.87
N GLY A 164 0.67 1.82 17.19
CA GLY A 164 -0.19 3.00 17.01
C GLY A 164 -1.10 2.92 15.80
N LEU A 165 -0.67 2.22 14.75
CA LEU A 165 -1.38 2.10 13.48
C LEU A 165 -1.22 0.69 12.91
N VAL A 166 -2.34 0.11 12.48
CA VAL A 166 -2.34 -1.13 11.70
C VAL A 166 -2.81 -0.82 10.28
N CYS A 167 -2.08 -1.30 9.28
CA CYS A 167 -2.44 -1.08 7.88
C CYS A 167 -2.26 -2.33 7.02
N SER A 168 -2.80 -2.27 5.80
CA SER A 168 -2.65 -3.31 4.78
C SER A 168 -2.03 -2.75 3.52
N PRO A 169 -0.98 -3.37 2.98
CA PRO A 169 -0.54 -3.06 1.62
C PRO A 169 -1.61 -3.47 0.61
N PRO A 170 -1.61 -2.86 -0.59
CA PRO A 170 -2.51 -3.26 -1.67
C PRO A 170 -2.11 -4.62 -2.20
N LEU A 171 -3.08 -5.52 -2.40
CA LEU A 171 -2.90 -6.72 -3.19
C LEU A 171 -3.75 -6.61 -4.46
N GLY A 172 -3.14 -6.45 -5.63
CA GLY A 172 -3.86 -6.44 -6.90
C GLY A 172 -4.55 -7.79 -7.13
N VAL A 173 -5.87 -7.76 -7.30
CA VAL A 173 -6.70 -8.95 -7.56
C VAL A 173 -7.60 -8.70 -8.77
N MET A 174 -8.17 -9.75 -9.35
CA MET A 174 -9.12 -9.67 -10.46
C MET A 174 -8.63 -8.80 -11.65
N PRO A 175 -7.39 -8.97 -12.13
CA PRO A 175 -6.87 -8.15 -13.22
C PRO A 175 -7.59 -8.45 -14.54
N GLN A 176 -8.02 -7.42 -15.26
CA GLN A 176 -8.62 -7.52 -16.58
C GLN A 176 -7.62 -7.10 -17.67
N GLY A 177 -7.14 -8.07 -18.44
CA GLY A 177 -6.17 -7.87 -19.51
C GLY A 177 -4.71 -7.89 -19.04
N MET A 178 -3.79 -7.81 -20.01
CA MET A 178 -2.34 -7.99 -19.77
C MET A 178 -1.73 -6.84 -18.96
N LEU A 179 -2.15 -5.60 -19.23
CA LEU A 179 -1.64 -4.42 -18.51
C LEU A 179 -2.12 -4.39 -17.05
N ALA A 180 -3.34 -4.83 -16.75
CA ALA A 180 -3.76 -4.98 -15.35
C ALA A 180 -2.98 -6.08 -14.63
N ARG A 181 -2.57 -7.16 -15.32
CA ARG A 181 -1.65 -8.17 -14.76
C ARG A 181 -0.25 -7.59 -14.49
N LEU A 182 0.23 -6.72 -15.37
CA LEU A 182 1.48 -5.97 -15.12
C LEU A 182 1.33 -5.09 -13.87
N GLU A 183 0.22 -4.38 -13.68
CA GLU A 183 -0.01 -3.60 -12.47
C GLU A 183 -0.03 -4.49 -11.22
N CYS A 184 -0.60 -5.70 -11.28
CA CYS A 184 -0.50 -6.67 -10.19
C CYS A 184 0.96 -6.96 -9.81
N THR A 185 1.90 -7.03 -10.76
CA THR A 185 3.31 -7.28 -10.43
C THR A 185 3.93 -6.14 -9.62
N PHE A 186 3.56 -4.88 -9.91
CA PHE A 186 3.98 -3.73 -9.10
C PHE A 186 3.38 -3.78 -7.69
N LEU A 187 2.07 -4.05 -7.57
CA LEU A 187 1.38 -4.05 -6.29
C LEU A 187 1.83 -5.21 -5.39
N ASN A 188 1.83 -6.42 -5.94
CA ASN A 188 1.99 -7.65 -5.17
C ASN A 188 3.47 -7.93 -4.87
N SER A 189 4.25 -8.17 -5.91
CA SER A 189 5.61 -8.67 -5.74
C SER A 189 6.68 -7.57 -5.67
N PHE A 190 6.29 -6.31 -5.79
CA PHE A 190 7.17 -5.18 -5.47
C PHE A 190 6.67 -4.44 -4.22
N GLN A 191 5.56 -3.73 -4.26
CA GLN A 191 5.14 -2.87 -3.14
C GLN A 191 4.76 -3.66 -1.88
N ALA A 192 3.85 -4.63 -1.98
CA ALA A 192 3.47 -5.43 -0.81
C ALA A 192 4.67 -6.20 -0.26
N ARG A 193 5.53 -6.76 -1.14
CA ARG A 193 6.75 -7.46 -0.72
C ARG A 193 7.63 -6.58 0.16
N TRP A 194 8.01 -5.40 -0.31
CA TRP A 194 8.92 -4.52 0.43
C TRP A 194 8.29 -3.97 1.70
N GLN A 195 6.98 -3.71 1.72
CA GLN A 195 6.28 -3.33 2.94
C GLN A 195 6.28 -4.45 3.99
N PHE A 196 6.01 -5.70 3.60
CA PHE A 196 6.11 -6.83 4.52
C PHE A 196 7.54 -7.10 4.98
N CYS A 197 8.54 -6.90 4.13
CA CYS A 197 9.95 -6.99 4.54
C CYS A 197 10.30 -5.92 5.59
N ALA A 198 9.89 -4.67 5.37
CA ALA A 198 10.10 -3.59 6.33
C ALA A 198 9.39 -3.87 7.66
N ASP A 199 8.13 -4.33 7.64
CA ASP A 199 7.41 -4.72 8.85
C ASP A 199 8.06 -5.91 9.59
N ALA A 200 8.61 -6.88 8.84
CA ALA A 200 9.29 -8.04 9.41
C ALA A 200 10.55 -7.68 10.22
N VAL A 201 11.26 -6.60 9.81
CA VAL A 201 12.44 -6.10 10.52
C VAL A 201 12.13 -4.95 11.51
N GLY A 202 10.84 -4.72 11.82
CA GLY A 202 10.41 -3.71 12.78
C GLY A 202 10.36 -2.28 12.24
N SER A 203 10.59 -2.07 10.93
CA SER A 203 10.54 -0.76 10.25
C SER A 203 9.25 -0.56 9.44
N GLY A 204 8.13 -1.12 9.90
CA GLY A 204 6.83 -0.98 9.26
C GLY A 204 6.48 0.50 9.00
N PHE A 205 5.79 0.76 7.90
CA PHE A 205 5.32 2.08 7.52
C PHE A 205 3.88 2.01 6.98
N ALA A 206 3.16 3.10 7.11
CA ALA A 206 1.76 3.18 6.73
C ALA A 206 1.57 3.07 5.21
N GLN A 207 0.39 2.59 4.85
CA GLN A 207 -0.08 2.50 3.48
C GLN A 207 -1.55 2.91 3.45
N GLY A 208 -1.87 3.94 2.68
CA GLY A 208 -3.15 4.62 2.67
C GLY A 208 -4.37 3.80 2.22
N LYS A 209 -4.19 2.51 1.84
CA LYS A 209 -5.30 1.66 1.38
C LYS A 209 -6.25 1.24 2.50
N SER A 210 -5.70 0.88 3.65
CA SER A 210 -6.45 0.57 4.86
C SER A 210 -5.58 0.90 6.06
N MET A 211 -6.00 1.86 6.87
CA MET A 211 -5.31 2.32 8.06
C MET A 211 -6.27 2.30 9.25
N MET A 212 -6.05 1.39 10.21
CA MET A 212 -6.83 1.35 11.46
C MET A 212 -6.05 2.03 12.56
N TRP A 213 -6.70 2.99 13.20
CA TRP A 213 -6.18 3.84 14.24
C TRP A 213 -6.85 3.59 15.58
N ARG A 214 -6.09 3.80 16.67
CA ARG A 214 -6.68 4.22 17.94
C ARG A 214 -6.86 5.74 17.85
N ARG A 215 -8.10 6.22 17.97
CA ARG A 215 -8.44 7.65 17.85
C ARG A 215 -7.58 8.53 18.75
N GLU A 216 -7.38 8.10 19.98
CA GLU A 216 -6.60 8.82 21.01
C GLU A 216 -5.20 9.23 20.54
N ILE A 217 -4.53 8.43 19.71
CA ILE A 217 -3.18 8.70 19.21
C ILE A 217 -3.18 9.90 18.27
N VAL A 218 -4.15 9.97 17.38
CA VAL A 218 -4.29 11.06 16.41
C VAL A 218 -4.79 12.33 17.11
N GLU A 219 -5.74 12.21 18.04
CA GLU A 219 -6.24 13.35 18.82
C GLU A 219 -5.13 13.95 19.72
N ALA A 220 -4.30 13.13 20.35
CA ALA A 220 -3.16 13.60 21.14
C ALA A 220 -2.12 14.38 20.30
N ALA A 221 -2.05 14.11 18.99
CA ALA A 221 -1.18 14.83 18.07
C ALA A 221 -1.82 16.11 17.48
N GLY A 222 -3.06 16.45 17.84
CA GLY A 222 -3.81 17.61 17.31
C GLY A 222 -4.93 17.26 16.32
N GLY A 223 -5.31 15.98 16.22
CA GLY A 223 -6.37 15.49 15.37
C GLY A 223 -5.93 15.10 13.96
N ILE A 224 -6.89 14.64 13.14
CA ILE A 224 -6.61 14.12 11.78
C ILE A 224 -5.97 15.17 10.86
N ALA A 225 -6.15 16.47 11.12
CA ALA A 225 -5.54 17.55 10.34
C ALA A 225 -4.01 17.51 10.36
N THR A 226 -3.38 16.92 11.39
CA THR A 226 -1.92 16.74 11.44
C THR A 226 -1.37 15.85 10.33
N LEU A 227 -2.22 15.00 9.72
CA LEU A 227 -1.84 14.21 8.55
C LEU A 227 -1.67 15.06 7.27
N ALA A 228 -2.04 16.35 7.31
CA ALA A 228 -1.78 17.30 6.23
C ALA A 228 -0.32 17.80 6.17
N SER A 229 0.52 17.46 7.18
CA SER A 229 1.95 17.79 7.18
C SER A 229 2.75 17.18 6.01
N GLU A 230 2.17 16.23 5.31
CA GLU A 230 2.71 15.63 4.09
C GLU A 230 1.62 15.56 3.03
N ILE A 231 1.99 15.61 1.76
CA ILE A 231 1.02 15.39 0.66
C ILE A 231 0.43 13.97 0.71
N ALA A 232 1.27 12.99 1.08
CA ALA A 232 0.86 11.62 1.29
C ALA A 232 0.47 11.42 2.77
N GLU A 233 -0.83 11.29 3.05
CA GLU A 233 -1.34 11.12 4.42
C GLU A 233 -0.79 9.89 5.13
N ASP A 234 -0.36 8.85 4.38
CA ASP A 234 0.27 7.65 4.93
C ASP A 234 1.74 7.89 5.34
N ALA A 235 2.45 8.78 4.65
CA ALA A 235 3.77 9.22 5.08
C ALA A 235 3.67 10.02 6.38
N ALA A 236 2.74 10.99 6.46
CA ALA A 236 2.46 11.73 7.69
C ALA A 236 2.06 10.79 8.83
N ALA A 237 1.19 9.81 8.56
CA ALA A 237 0.78 8.78 9.50
C ALA A 237 1.97 7.99 10.06
N THR A 238 2.92 7.62 9.21
CA THR A 238 4.14 6.93 9.63
C THR A 238 4.99 7.80 10.56
N LYS A 239 5.18 9.07 10.21
CA LYS A 239 5.97 10.03 11.00
C LYS A 239 5.30 10.29 12.34
N LEU A 240 3.98 10.52 12.37
CA LEU A 240 3.18 10.73 13.58
C LEU A 240 3.32 9.57 14.57
N VAL A 241 3.10 8.34 14.11
CA VAL A 241 3.19 7.14 14.96
C VAL A 241 4.59 6.96 15.53
N ARG A 242 5.63 7.19 14.72
CA ARG A 242 7.04 7.11 15.17
C ARG A 242 7.38 8.20 16.17
N ALA A 243 6.90 9.42 15.96
CA ALA A 243 7.09 10.54 16.91
C ALA A 243 6.42 10.26 18.26
N ALA A 244 5.31 9.52 18.28
CA ALA A 244 4.67 9.05 19.51
C ALA A 244 5.40 7.85 20.18
N GLY A 245 6.58 7.45 19.69
CA GLY A 245 7.33 6.29 20.19
C GLY A 245 6.68 4.94 19.89
N MET A 246 5.73 4.90 18.97
CA MET A 246 4.98 3.71 18.59
C MET A 246 5.42 3.17 17.22
N THR A 247 4.89 2.01 16.85
CA THR A 247 5.20 1.34 15.58
C THR A 247 3.96 1.23 14.68
N VAL A 248 4.20 1.21 13.37
CA VAL A 248 3.22 0.81 12.37
C VAL A 248 3.35 -0.69 12.14
N LYS A 249 2.22 -1.39 12.11
CA LYS A 249 2.16 -2.84 11.89
C LYS A 249 1.30 -3.18 10.67
N LEU A 250 1.71 -4.19 9.91
CA LEU A 250 0.90 -4.71 8.82
C LEU A 250 0.03 -5.89 9.29
N VAL A 251 -1.13 -6.02 8.65
CA VAL A 251 -1.96 -7.24 8.75
C VAL A 251 -1.16 -8.47 8.32
N ASP A 252 -1.61 -9.68 8.71
CA ASP A 252 -0.92 -10.91 8.30
C ASP A 252 -1.12 -11.24 6.82
N ARG A 253 -2.23 -10.81 6.23
CA ARG A 253 -2.56 -10.99 4.80
C ARG A 253 -3.03 -9.68 4.21
N PRO A 254 -2.50 -9.28 3.04
CA PRO A 254 -2.90 -8.03 2.40
C PRO A 254 -4.34 -8.12 1.89
N PHE A 255 -5.06 -6.99 1.95
CA PHE A 255 -6.42 -6.92 1.41
C PHE A 255 -6.42 -6.69 -0.10
N GLY A 256 -7.40 -7.29 -0.78
CA GLY A 256 -7.52 -7.22 -2.22
C GLY A 256 -7.88 -5.83 -2.73
N GLN A 257 -7.27 -5.44 -3.82
CA GLN A 257 -7.66 -4.29 -4.63
C GLN A 257 -8.02 -4.81 -6.03
N PRO A 258 -9.30 -4.91 -6.37
CA PRO A 258 -9.71 -5.32 -7.72
C PRO A 258 -9.20 -4.33 -8.76
N LEU A 259 -8.58 -4.87 -9.82
CA LEU A 259 -8.05 -4.07 -10.92
C LEU A 259 -8.93 -4.29 -12.16
N GLY A 260 -9.61 -3.25 -12.59
CA GLY A 260 -10.28 -3.25 -13.89
C GLY A 260 -9.26 -3.18 -15.04
N PRO A 261 -9.71 -2.88 -16.27
CA PRO A 261 -8.82 -2.61 -17.39
C PRO A 261 -7.82 -1.50 -17.04
N ARG A 262 -6.58 -1.63 -17.50
CA ARG A 262 -5.52 -0.64 -17.29
C ARG A 262 -4.87 -0.27 -18.61
N THR A 263 -4.40 0.98 -18.71
CA THR A 263 -3.51 1.44 -19.76
C THR A 263 -2.09 1.57 -19.23
N LEU A 264 -1.10 1.42 -20.10
CA LEU A 264 0.31 1.62 -19.71
C LEU A 264 0.55 3.02 -19.14
N ARG A 265 -0.10 4.04 -19.75
CA ARG A 265 -0.06 5.43 -19.26
C ARG A 265 -0.57 5.55 -17.82
N ALA A 266 -1.71 4.90 -17.49
CA ALA A 266 -2.27 4.95 -16.14
C ALA A 266 -1.35 4.26 -15.11
N ILE A 267 -0.74 3.13 -15.48
CA ILE A 267 0.25 2.44 -14.65
C ILE A 267 1.46 3.34 -14.42
N TYR A 268 2.04 3.88 -15.49
CA TYR A 268 3.20 4.75 -15.43
C TYR A 268 2.94 5.97 -14.54
N GLN A 269 1.86 6.71 -14.78
CA GLN A 269 1.49 7.89 -13.99
C GLN A 269 1.28 7.56 -12.50
N ARG A 270 0.66 6.42 -12.18
CA ARG A 270 0.48 5.98 -10.78
C ARG A 270 1.82 5.68 -10.13
N GLN A 271 2.67 4.90 -10.79
CA GLN A 271 3.96 4.49 -10.24
C GLN A 271 4.92 5.67 -10.10
N THR A 272 4.95 6.60 -11.07
CA THR A 272 5.75 7.83 -11.00
C THR A 272 5.27 8.75 -9.88
N ARG A 273 3.94 8.94 -9.72
CA ARG A 273 3.40 9.67 -8.57
C ARG A 273 3.88 9.07 -7.24
N TRP A 274 3.78 7.77 -7.08
CA TRP A 274 4.22 7.11 -5.85
C TRP A 274 5.74 7.19 -5.66
N ALA A 275 6.52 7.17 -6.73
CA ALA A 275 7.97 7.40 -6.69
C ALA A 275 8.30 8.81 -6.18
N ARG A 276 7.63 9.85 -6.71
CA ARG A 276 7.80 11.26 -6.28
C ARG A 276 7.42 11.44 -4.82
N LEU A 277 6.29 10.88 -4.38
CA LEU A 277 5.86 10.93 -2.98
C LEU A 277 6.87 10.25 -2.04
N ARG A 278 7.38 9.04 -2.40
CA ARG A 278 8.41 8.36 -1.60
C ARG A 278 9.71 9.14 -1.55
N ARG A 279 10.14 9.70 -2.69
CA ARG A 279 11.34 10.56 -2.74
C ARG A 279 11.19 11.77 -1.81
N ALA A 280 10.06 12.45 -1.84
CA ALA A 280 9.82 13.63 -1.03
C ALA A 280 9.75 13.29 0.46
N SER A 281 8.98 12.28 0.85
CA SER A 281 8.74 11.95 2.25
C SER A 281 9.86 11.15 2.91
N PHE A 282 10.58 10.30 2.14
CA PHE A 282 11.63 9.38 2.64
C PHE A 282 12.80 9.23 1.65
N PRO A 283 13.56 10.30 1.36
CA PRO A 283 14.59 10.30 0.32
C PRO A 283 15.68 9.24 0.55
N SER A 284 16.10 9.02 1.81
CA SER A 284 17.10 8.00 2.17
C SER A 284 16.66 6.58 1.86
N MET A 285 15.35 6.30 1.89
CA MET A 285 14.79 5.00 1.53
C MET A 285 14.56 4.87 0.02
N TYR A 286 14.30 6.00 -0.66
CA TYR A 286 14.08 6.02 -2.10
C TYR A 286 15.35 5.78 -2.90
N VAL A 287 16.48 6.35 -2.50
CA VAL A 287 17.78 6.18 -3.20
C VAL A 287 18.11 4.72 -3.49
N PRO A 288 18.09 3.79 -2.52
CA PRO A 288 18.45 2.39 -2.76
C PRO A 288 17.40 1.58 -3.53
N GLU A 289 16.20 2.11 -3.79
CA GLU A 289 15.17 1.35 -4.51
C GLU A 289 15.63 0.89 -5.91
N ILE A 290 16.53 1.64 -6.58
CA ILE A 290 17.07 1.26 -7.90
C ILE A 290 17.73 -0.12 -7.90
N PHE A 291 18.22 -0.57 -6.76
CA PHE A 291 18.88 -1.86 -6.61
C PHE A 291 17.90 -3.04 -6.41
N ALA A 292 16.60 -2.77 -6.27
CA ALA A 292 15.61 -3.81 -6.02
C ALA A 292 15.23 -4.66 -7.24
N GLY A 293 15.63 -4.24 -8.46
CA GLY A 293 15.28 -4.90 -9.73
C GLY A 293 16.43 -5.67 -10.37
N ILE A 294 16.12 -6.35 -11.47
CA ILE A 294 17.06 -7.21 -12.23
C ILE A 294 18.09 -6.45 -13.05
N LEU A 295 17.87 -5.15 -13.34
CA LEU A 295 18.66 -4.42 -14.34
C LEU A 295 20.14 -4.32 -13.96
N LEU A 296 20.44 -3.75 -12.79
CA LEU A 296 21.82 -3.52 -12.35
C LEU A 296 22.58 -4.83 -12.10
N PRO A 297 22.01 -5.86 -11.43
CA PRO A 297 22.67 -7.16 -11.31
C PRO A 297 22.93 -7.83 -12.66
N SER A 298 22.03 -7.70 -13.65
CA SER A 298 22.22 -8.25 -14.99
C SER A 298 23.37 -7.57 -15.74
N LEU A 299 23.46 -6.24 -15.67
CA LEU A 299 24.56 -5.47 -16.27
C LEU A 299 25.90 -5.82 -15.63
N ALA A 300 25.95 -5.92 -14.30
CA ALA A 300 27.15 -6.31 -13.58
C ALA A 300 27.57 -7.75 -13.89
N GLY A 301 26.61 -8.67 -13.96
CA GLY A 301 26.85 -10.06 -14.35
C GLY A 301 27.38 -10.19 -15.77
N ALA A 302 26.82 -9.45 -16.73
CA ALA A 302 27.31 -9.43 -18.12
C ALA A 302 28.72 -8.88 -18.23
N TYR A 303 29.02 -7.83 -17.44
CA TYR A 303 30.39 -7.28 -17.40
C TYR A 303 31.39 -8.29 -16.82
N ALA A 304 31.06 -8.89 -15.68
CA ALA A 304 31.89 -9.91 -15.03
C ALA A 304 32.11 -11.13 -15.96
N ALA A 305 31.06 -11.56 -16.68
CA ALA A 305 31.17 -12.66 -17.63
C ALA A 305 32.24 -12.45 -18.67
N ARG A 306 32.32 -11.25 -19.26
CA ARG A 306 33.38 -10.89 -20.24
C ARG A 306 34.77 -10.96 -19.63
N ASP A 307 34.94 -10.46 -18.42
CA ASP A 307 36.23 -10.41 -17.72
C ASP A 307 36.75 -11.83 -17.38
N PHE A 308 35.80 -12.77 -17.12
CA PHE A 308 36.10 -14.18 -16.82
C PHE A 308 36.05 -15.12 -18.04
N GLY A 309 35.78 -14.61 -19.23
CA GLY A 309 35.71 -15.43 -20.46
C GLY A 309 34.42 -16.26 -20.59
N PHE A 310 33.36 -15.91 -19.89
CA PHE A 310 32.05 -16.51 -20.06
C PHE A 310 31.20 -15.77 -21.09
N GLU A 311 30.20 -16.44 -21.64
CA GLU A 311 29.24 -15.83 -22.55
C GLU A 311 28.26 -14.91 -21.78
N PRO A 312 28.23 -13.56 -22.05
CA PRO A 312 27.49 -12.61 -21.26
C PRO A 312 25.97 -12.86 -21.22
N TRP A 313 25.37 -13.26 -22.34
CA TRP A 313 23.93 -13.50 -22.41
C TRP A 313 23.48 -14.71 -21.59
N THR A 314 24.35 -15.72 -21.49
CA THR A 314 24.11 -16.87 -20.60
C THR A 314 24.05 -16.42 -19.14
N VAL A 315 25.00 -15.57 -18.72
CA VAL A 315 25.03 -15.05 -17.35
C VAL A 315 23.81 -14.15 -17.08
N VAL A 316 23.42 -13.27 -18.02
CA VAL A 316 22.20 -12.47 -17.92
C VAL A 316 20.97 -13.35 -17.75
N ALA A 317 20.82 -14.41 -18.56
CA ALA A 317 19.70 -15.34 -18.47
C ALA A 317 19.64 -16.03 -17.09
N LEU A 318 20.79 -16.42 -16.52
CA LEU A 318 20.89 -17.01 -15.20
C LEU A 318 20.51 -16.00 -14.09
N VAL A 319 20.96 -14.74 -14.19
CA VAL A 319 20.56 -13.68 -13.25
C VAL A 319 19.05 -13.45 -13.30
N VAL A 320 18.49 -13.30 -14.50
CA VAL A 320 17.03 -13.14 -14.68
C VAL A 320 16.27 -14.33 -14.07
N ALA A 321 16.74 -15.56 -14.32
CA ALA A 321 16.13 -16.76 -13.76
C ALA A 321 16.21 -16.77 -12.21
N ALA A 322 17.35 -16.34 -11.64
CA ALA A 322 17.56 -16.26 -10.20
C ALA A 322 16.67 -15.23 -9.50
N PHE A 323 16.19 -14.20 -10.21
CA PHE A 323 15.19 -13.26 -9.70
C PHE A 323 13.76 -13.76 -9.91
N VAL A 324 13.44 -14.17 -11.14
CA VAL A 324 12.06 -14.46 -11.57
C VAL A 324 11.53 -15.77 -10.98
N ILE A 325 12.32 -16.84 -10.99
CA ILE A 325 11.85 -18.16 -10.54
C ILE A 325 11.46 -18.15 -9.04
N PRO A 326 12.30 -17.63 -8.12
CA PRO A 326 11.92 -17.56 -6.71
C PRO A 326 10.70 -16.64 -6.46
N GLU A 327 10.54 -15.57 -7.24
CA GLU A 327 9.40 -14.68 -7.13
C GLU A 327 8.10 -15.37 -7.55
N VAL A 328 8.12 -16.16 -8.63
CA VAL A 328 6.99 -17.00 -9.04
C VAL A 328 6.63 -17.99 -7.94
N ILE A 329 7.63 -18.66 -7.37
CA ILE A 329 7.43 -19.64 -6.29
C ILE A 329 6.81 -18.96 -5.07
N ALA A 330 7.35 -17.81 -4.63
CA ALA A 330 6.84 -17.07 -3.48
C ALA A 330 5.38 -16.65 -3.67
N ASN A 331 5.02 -16.07 -4.82
CA ASN A 331 3.64 -15.66 -5.10
C ASN A 331 2.67 -16.86 -5.12
N ARG A 332 3.08 -18.00 -5.65
CA ARG A 332 2.26 -19.23 -5.63
C ARG A 332 2.06 -19.75 -4.20
N LEU A 333 3.13 -19.80 -3.40
CA LEU A 333 3.06 -20.27 -2.00
C LEU A 333 2.17 -19.34 -1.16
N LEU A 334 2.22 -18.04 -1.39
CA LEU A 334 1.38 -17.04 -0.72
C LEU A 334 -0.04 -16.99 -1.27
N ARG A 335 -0.34 -17.73 -2.34
CA ARG A 335 -1.62 -17.70 -3.06
C ARG A 335 -1.99 -16.31 -3.57
N TRP A 336 -0.98 -15.51 -3.89
CA TRP A 336 -1.19 -14.21 -4.52
C TRP A 336 -1.52 -14.38 -6.00
N PRO A 337 -2.34 -13.48 -6.59
CA PRO A 337 -2.71 -13.56 -7.99
C PRO A 337 -1.47 -13.64 -8.90
N SER A 338 -1.39 -14.69 -9.68
CA SER A 338 -0.31 -14.94 -10.63
C SER A 338 -0.88 -15.62 -11.90
N SER A 339 -0.17 -15.51 -13.01
CA SER A 339 -0.54 -16.09 -14.29
C SER A 339 0.69 -16.65 -15.00
N LEU A 340 0.50 -17.36 -16.10
CA LEU A 340 1.60 -17.81 -16.96
C LEU A 340 2.43 -16.65 -17.55
N TRP A 341 1.86 -15.45 -17.62
CA TRP A 341 2.52 -14.23 -18.08
C TRP A 341 3.27 -13.49 -16.97
N SER A 342 3.10 -13.88 -15.69
CA SER A 342 3.74 -13.20 -14.56
C SER A 342 5.27 -13.13 -14.69
N PRO A 343 6.00 -14.18 -15.16
CA PRO A 343 7.46 -14.08 -15.36
C PRO A 343 7.88 -12.94 -16.27
N LEU A 344 7.21 -12.77 -17.41
CA LEU A 344 7.45 -11.64 -18.32
C LEU A 344 7.04 -10.31 -17.68
N GLY A 345 5.97 -10.32 -16.91
CA GLY A 345 5.50 -9.15 -16.14
C GLY A 345 6.55 -8.67 -15.13
N TYR A 346 7.25 -9.56 -14.44
CA TYR A 346 8.32 -9.20 -13.49
C TYR A 346 9.51 -8.54 -14.21
N ILE A 347 9.94 -9.11 -15.33
CA ILE A 347 11.02 -8.54 -16.15
C ILE A 347 10.62 -7.13 -16.62
N PHE A 348 9.44 -7.00 -17.22
CA PHE A 348 8.97 -5.72 -17.73
C PHE A 348 8.76 -4.68 -16.61
N ARG A 349 8.24 -5.09 -15.45
CA ARG A 349 8.13 -4.26 -14.25
C ARG A 349 9.48 -3.69 -13.83
N ASP A 350 10.51 -4.53 -13.72
CA ASP A 350 11.83 -4.12 -13.24
C ASP A 350 12.54 -3.17 -14.20
N LEU A 351 12.36 -3.38 -15.51
CA LEU A 351 12.89 -2.46 -16.53
C LEU A 351 12.13 -1.12 -16.48
N LEU A 352 10.80 -1.16 -16.38
CA LEU A 352 9.98 0.04 -16.29
C LEU A 352 10.23 0.78 -14.97
N PHE A 353 10.48 0.05 -13.88
CA PHE A 353 10.79 0.61 -12.58
C PHE A 353 12.06 1.47 -12.59
N ALA A 354 13.11 1.07 -13.30
CA ALA A 354 14.31 1.88 -13.45
C ALA A 354 14.01 3.24 -14.12
N VAL A 355 13.15 3.24 -15.14
CA VAL A 355 12.68 4.48 -15.80
C VAL A 355 11.87 5.34 -14.83
N ILE A 356 10.95 4.72 -14.09
CA ILE A 356 10.11 5.40 -13.10
C ILE A 356 10.96 6.00 -11.96
N TRP A 357 11.99 5.28 -11.52
CA TRP A 357 12.90 5.77 -10.48
C TRP A 357 13.65 7.02 -10.94
N ILE A 358 14.16 7.02 -12.17
CA ILE A 358 14.82 8.21 -12.78
C ILE A 358 13.82 9.36 -12.91
N ASP A 359 12.62 9.12 -13.47
CA ASP A 359 11.57 10.13 -13.63
C ASP A 359 11.12 10.70 -12.26
N GLY A 360 11.15 9.89 -11.22
CA GLY A 360 10.90 10.32 -9.85
C GLY A 360 11.86 11.42 -9.37
N TRP A 361 13.09 11.49 -9.89
CA TRP A 361 14.06 12.57 -9.61
C TRP A 361 13.88 13.79 -10.51
N LEU A 362 13.34 13.62 -11.72
CA LEU A 362 13.29 14.67 -12.73
C LEU A 362 12.06 15.60 -12.60
N GLY A 363 11.08 15.27 -11.78
CA GLY A 363 9.88 16.08 -11.64
C GLY A 363 9.25 16.02 -10.24
N ASP A 364 8.48 17.08 -9.94
CA ASP A 364 7.79 17.25 -8.67
C ASP A 364 6.27 17.20 -8.84
N ASP A 365 5.76 17.50 -10.04
CA ASP A 365 4.34 17.66 -10.32
C ASP A 365 3.68 16.34 -10.74
N PHE A 366 2.45 16.12 -10.32
CA PHE A 366 1.64 14.98 -10.74
C PHE A 366 0.16 15.32 -10.75
N VAL A 367 -0.62 14.53 -11.50
CA VAL A 367 -2.09 14.65 -11.52
C VAL A 367 -2.70 13.49 -10.74
N TRP A 368 -3.61 13.81 -9.80
CA TRP A 368 -4.36 12.81 -9.07
C TRP A 368 -5.86 13.13 -9.08
N LEU A 369 -6.66 12.22 -9.67
CA LEU A 369 -8.12 12.39 -9.85
C LEU A 369 -8.50 13.74 -10.46
N GLY A 370 -7.71 14.21 -11.45
CA GLY A 370 -7.93 15.49 -12.12
C GLY A 370 -7.37 16.72 -11.43
N ASN A 371 -6.82 16.58 -10.20
CA ASN A 371 -6.16 17.68 -9.50
C ASN A 371 -4.66 17.67 -9.81
N SER A 372 -4.11 18.81 -10.21
CA SER A 372 -2.66 19.03 -10.31
C SER A 372 -2.10 19.25 -8.92
N MET A 373 -1.04 18.54 -8.57
CA MET A 373 -0.38 18.56 -7.27
C MET A 373 1.13 18.57 -7.45
N THR A 374 1.86 19.13 -6.49
CA THR A 374 3.32 19.14 -6.48
C THR A 374 3.84 18.63 -5.12
N VAL A 375 4.98 17.94 -5.12
CA VAL A 375 5.63 17.50 -3.85
C VAL A 375 6.36 18.64 -3.14
N ARG A 376 6.45 19.85 -3.73
CA ARG A 376 7.13 21.01 -3.14
C ARG A 376 6.29 21.74 -2.09
N GLU A 377 4.96 21.77 -2.24
CA GLU A 377 4.07 22.52 -1.35
C GLU A 377 4.17 22.12 0.12
N ALA A 378 4.45 20.85 0.41
CA ALA A 378 4.64 20.38 1.79
C ALA A 378 5.96 20.82 2.43
N SER A 379 6.98 21.23 1.65
CA SER A 379 8.29 21.63 2.15
C SER A 379 8.39 23.14 2.46
N GLU A 380 7.56 23.97 1.86
CA GLU A 380 7.60 25.42 2.05
C GLU A 380 6.81 25.87 3.30
N GLU A 381 5.66 25.24 3.60
CA GLU A 381 4.89 25.55 4.82
C GLU A 381 5.59 25.12 6.11
N THR A 382 6.48 24.13 6.08
CA THR A 382 7.26 23.71 7.26
C THR A 382 8.48 24.58 7.55
N VAL A 383 8.97 25.36 6.58
CA VAL A 383 10.10 26.28 6.76
C VAL A 383 9.64 27.62 7.32
N ASP A 384 8.43 28.07 7.02
CA ASP A 384 7.85 29.33 7.54
C ASP A 384 7.23 29.18 8.95
N ALA A 385 7.09 27.94 9.45
CA ALA A 385 6.52 27.63 10.78
C ALA A 385 7.58 27.27 11.84
N ALA A 386 8.88 27.28 11.51
CA ALA A 386 10.02 27.02 12.41
C ALA A 386 10.85 28.27 12.68
#